data_da6ed6e0142a903f0ae10cdd48ba213b
#
_entry.id   da6ed6e0142a903f0ae10cdd48ba213b
#
_cell.length_a   1.000
_cell.length_b   1.000
_cell.length_c   1.000
_cell.angle_alpha   90.00
_cell.angle_beta   90.00
_cell.angle_gamma   90.00
#
_symmetry.space_group_name_H-M   'P 1'
#
loop_
_entity.id
_entity.type
_entity.pdbx_description
1 polymer ?
#
loop_
_entity_poly.entity_id
_entity_poly.type
_entity_poly.pdbx_seq_one_letter_code
_entity_poly.pdbx_strand_id
1 'polypeptide(L)'
;MIRRPPRSTPKPSSAASDVYKRQLNMTPDSFSDGGQFKSHDQAIDHAVKMIKEGANVIDIGGESTRPGAKAVQLEEELMRIIPIIEAIRLKSDCLISIDTYKSKVAEAALDAGADMVNDISGLTFDHNMASLVAERNVPVIIMHIKGKPRDMQKNPNYDNLIKEIKVFFEVQIAIAKRAGIDSGNIILDPGIGFGKRLEDNFEIIRELGQISTMGYPVLLGPSRKSFIGLTLDLPIEERMEGTLASITAGVINGARIVRVHDIRATRRTLTITEKIMGIN
;
A
#
# COMPACT_ATOMS: atom_id res chain seq x y z
N MET A 1 0.45 -7.61 -32.97
CA MET A 1 0.57 -7.60 -31.50
C MET A 1 -0.19 -8.79 -30.96
N ILE A 2 0.50 -9.79 -30.41
CA ILE A 2 -0.15 -10.97 -29.82
C ILE A 2 -0.51 -10.56 -28.38
N ARG A 3 -1.79 -10.35 -28.09
CA ARG A 3 -2.28 -10.18 -26.72
C ARG A 3 -1.96 -11.48 -25.96
N ARG A 4 -1.15 -11.40 -24.92
CA ARG A 4 -0.98 -12.52 -23.96
C ARG A 4 -2.35 -12.82 -23.36
N PRO A 5 -2.71 -14.10 -23.15
CA PRO A 5 -3.94 -14.44 -22.44
C PRO A 5 -3.92 -13.83 -21.03
N PRO A 6 -5.08 -13.45 -20.48
CA PRO A 6 -5.16 -12.93 -19.12
C PRO A 6 -4.55 -13.97 -18.18
N ARG A 7 -3.55 -13.57 -17.39
CA ARG A 7 -3.00 -14.42 -16.33
C ARG A 7 -4.10 -14.69 -15.33
N SER A 8 -4.21 -15.94 -14.90
CA SER A 8 -4.93 -16.24 -13.69
C SER A 8 -4.18 -15.54 -12.55
N THR A 9 -4.69 -14.38 -12.10
CA THR A 9 -4.20 -13.73 -10.89
C THR A 9 -4.23 -14.76 -9.78
N PRO A 10 -3.13 -14.95 -9.00
CA PRO A 10 -3.20 -15.78 -7.82
C PRO A 10 -4.24 -15.16 -6.90
N LYS A 11 -5.44 -15.76 -6.82
CA LYS A 11 -6.42 -15.36 -5.81
C LYS A 11 -5.74 -15.44 -4.45
N PRO A 12 -5.85 -14.42 -3.58
CA PRO A 12 -5.53 -14.61 -2.17
C PRO A 12 -6.37 -15.79 -1.71
N SER A 13 -5.75 -16.96 -1.51
CA SER A 13 -6.51 -18.14 -1.15
C SER A 13 -7.15 -17.90 0.20
N SER A 14 -8.44 -18.23 0.34
CA SER A 14 -9.19 -18.25 1.58
C SER A 14 -8.66 -19.29 2.59
N ALA A 15 -7.66 -20.07 2.23
CA ALA A 15 -6.90 -20.90 3.14
C ALA A 15 -5.98 -19.97 3.95
N ALA A 16 -6.40 -19.70 5.17
CA ALA A 16 -5.69 -18.90 6.18
C ALA A 16 -4.48 -19.67 6.75
N SER A 17 -3.67 -20.27 5.91
CA SER A 17 -2.38 -20.83 6.29
C SER A 17 -1.32 -20.30 5.34
N ASP A 18 -0.41 -19.50 5.90
CA ASP A 18 0.98 -19.46 5.54
C ASP A 18 1.44 -18.65 4.32
N VAL A 19 0.73 -17.60 3.91
CA VAL A 19 1.36 -16.67 2.97
C VAL A 19 1.37 -15.26 3.55
N TYR A 20 2.43 -14.94 4.32
CA TYR A 20 2.83 -13.56 4.52
C TYR A 20 3.23 -13.00 3.15
N LYS A 21 2.26 -12.43 2.44
CA LYS A 21 2.52 -11.68 1.22
C LYS A 21 3.29 -10.44 1.64
N ARG A 22 4.60 -10.49 1.47
CA ARG A 22 5.51 -9.38 1.72
C ARG A 22 5.33 -8.38 0.60
N GLN A 23 4.50 -7.37 0.83
CA GLN A 23 4.41 -6.24 -0.08
C GLN A 23 5.56 -5.30 0.21
N LEU A 24 6.34 -5.01 -0.80
CA LEU A 24 7.38 -4.01 -0.79
C LEU A 24 7.05 -2.93 -1.79
N ASN A 25 7.14 -1.69 -1.34
CA ASN A 25 6.66 -0.56 -2.05
C ASN A 25 7.78 0.27 -2.65
N MET A 26 7.57 0.66 -3.89
CA MET A 26 8.19 1.83 -4.47
C MET A 26 7.11 2.85 -4.79
N THR A 27 6.99 3.89 -3.97
CA THR A 27 6.50 5.14 -4.52
C THR A 27 7.68 5.81 -5.19
N PRO A 28 7.56 6.29 -6.42
CA PRO A 28 8.47 7.29 -6.93
C PRO A 28 8.21 8.61 -6.20
N ASP A 29 8.38 8.65 -4.88
CA ASP A 29 8.52 9.89 -4.10
C ASP A 29 9.60 10.80 -4.70
N SER A 30 10.46 10.21 -5.49
CA SER A 30 11.47 10.81 -6.31
C SER A 30 10.98 11.57 -7.53
N PHE A 31 9.80 11.29 -8.08
CA PHE A 31 9.21 12.14 -9.12
C PHE A 31 8.53 13.38 -8.53
N SER A 32 7.96 13.28 -7.33
CA SER A 32 7.25 14.39 -6.70
C SER A 32 8.17 15.39 -5.99
N ASP A 33 9.36 14.96 -5.53
CA ASP A 33 10.31 15.82 -4.78
C ASP A 33 11.49 16.32 -5.62
N GLY A 34 11.47 16.10 -6.96
CA GLY A 34 12.51 16.64 -7.86
C GLY A 34 13.92 16.10 -7.66
N GLY A 35 14.10 14.95 -6.96
CA GLY A 35 15.42 14.67 -6.42
C GLY A 35 16.06 13.32 -6.71
N GLN A 36 15.36 12.19 -6.75
CA GLN A 36 16.08 10.91 -6.78
C GLN A 36 16.03 10.14 -8.10
N PHE A 37 14.99 10.24 -8.91
CA PHE A 37 14.99 9.64 -10.23
C PHE A 37 14.87 10.70 -11.33
N LYS A 38 15.99 11.00 -11.95
CA LYS A 38 16.04 11.94 -13.07
C LYS A 38 15.50 11.36 -14.38
N SER A 39 15.18 10.06 -14.42
CA SER A 39 14.66 9.37 -15.61
C SER A 39 13.84 8.12 -15.24
N HIS A 40 12.98 7.67 -16.17
CA HIS A 40 12.28 6.38 -16.08
C HIS A 40 13.25 5.21 -15.88
N ASP A 41 14.44 5.25 -16.50
CA ASP A 41 15.43 4.17 -16.40
C ASP A 41 15.90 3.95 -14.96
N GLN A 42 16.13 5.03 -14.20
CA GLN A 42 16.52 4.91 -12.77
C GLN A 42 15.38 4.29 -11.94
N ALA A 43 14.13 4.65 -12.21
CA ALA A 43 12.99 4.06 -11.52
C ALA A 43 12.85 2.57 -11.83
N ILE A 44 13.04 2.19 -13.09
CA ILE A 44 13.01 0.80 -13.54
C ILE A 44 14.15 -0.01 -12.90
N ASP A 45 15.38 0.52 -12.90
CA ASP A 45 16.53 -0.14 -12.29
C ASP A 45 16.34 -0.33 -10.77
N HIS A 46 15.76 0.68 -10.12
CA HIS A 46 15.41 0.57 -8.71
C HIS A 46 14.35 -0.51 -8.46
N ALA A 47 13.29 -0.58 -9.27
CA ALA A 47 12.28 -1.63 -9.18
C ALA A 47 12.90 -3.02 -9.36
N VAL A 48 13.77 -3.20 -10.36
CA VAL A 48 14.48 -4.45 -10.61
C VAL A 48 15.39 -4.83 -9.42
N LYS A 49 16.07 -3.84 -8.82
CA LYS A 49 16.86 -4.06 -7.60
C LYS A 49 15.99 -4.55 -6.46
N MET A 50 14.84 -3.93 -6.22
CA MET A 50 13.90 -4.33 -5.17
C MET A 50 13.40 -5.77 -5.38
N ILE A 51 13.07 -6.14 -6.61
CA ILE A 51 12.65 -7.50 -6.97
C ILE A 51 13.78 -8.50 -6.63
N LYS A 52 15.03 -8.19 -6.98
CA LYS A 52 16.20 -9.02 -6.63
C LYS A 52 16.43 -9.12 -5.13
N GLU A 53 16.08 -8.10 -4.37
CA GLU A 53 16.14 -8.10 -2.90
C GLU A 53 15.00 -8.88 -2.25
N GLY A 54 14.00 -9.31 -3.04
CA GLY A 54 12.90 -10.18 -2.63
C GLY A 54 11.56 -9.49 -2.41
N ALA A 55 11.30 -8.36 -3.11
CA ALA A 55 9.98 -7.78 -3.20
C ALA A 55 9.00 -8.75 -3.85
N ASN A 56 7.82 -8.95 -3.25
CA ASN A 56 6.74 -9.75 -3.83
C ASN A 56 5.79 -8.89 -4.67
N VAL A 57 5.64 -7.62 -4.30
CA VAL A 57 4.81 -6.64 -5.00
C VAL A 57 5.60 -5.33 -5.09
N ILE A 58 5.59 -4.71 -6.27
CA ILE A 58 6.08 -3.35 -6.48
C ILE A 58 4.87 -2.43 -6.55
N ASP A 59 4.82 -1.42 -5.67
CA ASP A 59 3.73 -0.45 -5.64
C ASP A 59 4.19 0.84 -6.35
N ILE A 60 3.47 1.24 -7.39
CA ILE A 60 3.84 2.34 -8.28
C ILE A 60 2.78 3.43 -8.18
N GLY A 61 3.20 4.66 -7.91
CA GLY A 61 2.30 5.82 -7.89
C GLY A 61 2.93 7.02 -8.60
N GLY A 62 2.14 7.79 -9.31
CA GLY A 62 2.57 8.99 -10.03
C GLY A 62 2.32 10.29 -9.28
N GLU A 63 1.56 10.25 -8.18
CA GLU A 63 1.22 11.36 -7.32
C GLU A 63 1.76 11.15 -5.91
N SER A 64 2.37 12.19 -5.33
CA SER A 64 2.79 12.13 -3.92
C SER A 64 1.61 12.23 -2.98
N THR A 65 1.54 11.32 -2.02
CA THR A 65 0.52 11.31 -0.97
C THR A 65 1.01 11.87 0.36
N ARG A 66 2.19 12.51 0.37
CA ARG A 66 2.75 13.17 1.56
C ARG A 66 1.89 14.36 1.99
N PRO A 67 1.90 14.72 3.29
CA PRO A 67 1.22 15.91 3.77
C PRO A 67 1.63 17.15 2.98
N GLY A 68 0.64 17.90 2.48
CA GLY A 68 0.88 19.14 1.72
C GLY A 68 1.20 18.94 0.23
N ALA A 69 1.27 17.72 -0.28
CA ALA A 69 1.49 17.46 -1.69
C ALA A 69 0.39 18.08 -2.57
N LYS A 70 0.79 18.57 -3.73
CA LYS A 70 -0.15 19.08 -4.74
C LYS A 70 -0.69 17.91 -5.56
N ALA A 71 -1.98 17.98 -5.90
CA ALA A 71 -2.58 17.02 -6.82
C ALA A 71 -1.93 17.12 -8.21
N VAL A 72 -1.75 15.95 -8.82
CA VAL A 72 -1.18 15.81 -10.17
C VAL A 72 -2.33 15.62 -11.17
N GLN A 73 -2.24 16.23 -12.35
CA GLN A 73 -3.23 16.05 -13.40
C GLN A 73 -3.18 14.63 -13.96
N LEU A 74 -4.32 14.15 -14.50
CA LEU A 74 -4.46 12.80 -15.01
C LEU A 74 -3.37 12.43 -16.02
N GLU A 75 -3.19 13.27 -17.01
CA GLU A 75 -2.25 13.04 -18.12
C GLU A 75 -0.81 12.97 -17.63
N GLU A 76 -0.47 13.82 -16.68
CA GLU A 76 0.87 13.84 -16.09
C GLU A 76 1.12 12.57 -15.25
N GLU A 77 0.13 12.12 -14.48
CA GLU A 77 0.23 10.88 -13.71
C GLU A 77 0.43 9.68 -14.63
N LEU A 78 -0.34 9.59 -15.71
CA LEU A 78 -0.21 8.54 -16.73
C LEU A 78 1.18 8.53 -17.38
N MET A 79 1.69 9.70 -17.79
CA MET A 79 3.04 9.81 -18.38
C MET A 79 4.14 9.32 -17.43
N ARG A 80 3.96 9.46 -16.12
CA ARG A 80 4.93 9.03 -15.12
C ARG A 80 4.94 7.52 -14.92
N ILE A 81 3.76 6.88 -14.90
CA ILE A 81 3.63 5.49 -14.44
C ILE A 81 3.60 4.45 -15.55
N ILE A 82 2.92 4.74 -16.67
CA ILE A 82 2.69 3.72 -17.71
C ILE A 82 4.00 3.17 -18.29
N PRO A 83 4.99 3.99 -18.68
CA PRO A 83 6.25 3.47 -19.21
C PRO A 83 7.01 2.60 -18.20
N ILE A 84 6.88 2.90 -16.89
CA ILE A 84 7.54 2.14 -15.82
C ILE A 84 6.88 0.77 -15.66
N ILE A 85 5.53 0.72 -15.64
CA ILE A 85 4.77 -0.53 -15.51
C ILE A 85 5.10 -1.47 -16.67
N GLU A 86 5.04 -0.98 -17.89
CA GLU A 86 5.34 -1.75 -19.11
C GLU A 86 6.78 -2.29 -19.08
N ALA A 87 7.75 -1.44 -18.73
CA ALA A 87 9.16 -1.83 -18.69
C ALA A 87 9.46 -2.86 -17.59
N ILE A 88 8.83 -2.75 -16.41
CA ILE A 88 8.97 -3.77 -15.34
C ILE A 88 8.32 -5.07 -15.80
N ARG A 89 7.16 -5.01 -16.44
CA ARG A 89 6.44 -6.20 -16.91
C ARG A 89 7.21 -6.97 -17.98
N LEU A 90 8.00 -6.29 -18.79
CA LEU A 90 8.91 -6.95 -19.75
C LEU A 90 10.07 -7.68 -19.06
N LYS A 91 10.47 -7.26 -17.86
CA LYS A 91 11.64 -7.79 -17.15
C LYS A 91 11.29 -8.77 -16.04
N SER A 92 10.05 -8.78 -15.54
CA SER A 92 9.67 -9.55 -14.35
C SER A 92 8.19 -9.88 -14.30
N ASP A 93 7.88 -11.03 -13.68
CA ASP A 93 6.54 -11.48 -13.32
C ASP A 93 6.12 -11.03 -11.90
N CYS A 94 6.91 -10.20 -11.24
CA CYS A 94 6.57 -9.63 -9.94
C CYS A 94 5.22 -8.93 -9.98
N LEU A 95 4.42 -9.05 -8.91
CA LEU A 95 3.15 -8.34 -8.85
C LEU A 95 3.37 -6.83 -8.82
N ILE A 96 2.52 -6.10 -9.54
CA ILE A 96 2.54 -4.63 -9.58
C ILE A 96 1.22 -4.12 -8.99
N SER A 97 1.34 -3.27 -7.99
CA SER A 97 0.26 -2.47 -7.41
C SER A 97 0.31 -1.06 -7.99
N ILE A 98 -0.83 -0.50 -8.35
CA ILE A 98 -0.95 0.91 -8.71
C ILE A 98 -1.49 1.73 -7.53
N ASP A 99 -0.67 2.67 -7.01
CA ASP A 99 -1.05 3.59 -5.93
C ASP A 99 -1.71 4.84 -6.54
N THR A 100 -3.02 4.82 -6.58
CA THR A 100 -3.84 5.93 -7.11
C THR A 100 -5.27 5.87 -6.58
N TYR A 101 -5.89 7.03 -6.43
CA TYR A 101 -7.31 7.17 -6.14
C TYR A 101 -8.13 7.54 -7.39
N LYS A 102 -7.50 7.65 -8.57
CA LYS A 102 -8.17 8.00 -9.82
C LYS A 102 -8.47 6.74 -10.64
N SER A 103 -9.74 6.44 -10.88
CA SER A 103 -10.15 5.23 -11.61
C SER A 103 -9.55 5.15 -13.02
N LYS A 104 -9.46 6.27 -13.74
CA LYS A 104 -8.85 6.32 -15.08
C LYS A 104 -7.35 6.01 -15.08
N VAL A 105 -6.62 6.40 -14.01
CA VAL A 105 -5.22 6.04 -13.83
C VAL A 105 -5.10 4.55 -13.54
N ALA A 106 -5.94 4.04 -12.64
CA ALA A 106 -5.98 2.61 -12.31
C ALA A 106 -6.31 1.76 -13.55
N GLU A 107 -7.29 2.16 -14.36
CA GLU A 107 -7.66 1.48 -15.59
C GLU A 107 -6.48 1.35 -16.56
N ALA A 108 -5.82 2.47 -16.88
CA ALA A 108 -4.66 2.49 -17.77
C ALA A 108 -3.48 1.67 -17.20
N ALA A 109 -3.25 1.73 -15.89
CA ALA A 109 -2.20 0.96 -15.24
C ALA A 109 -2.47 -0.56 -15.30
N LEU A 110 -3.72 -0.98 -15.10
CA LEU A 110 -4.15 -2.39 -15.24
C LEU A 110 -3.99 -2.86 -16.70
N ASP A 111 -4.32 -2.02 -17.68
CA ASP A 111 -4.11 -2.32 -19.10
C ASP A 111 -2.62 -2.44 -19.45
N ALA A 112 -1.77 -1.64 -18.82
CA ALA A 112 -0.31 -1.69 -18.96
C ALA A 112 0.33 -2.89 -18.23
N GLY A 113 -0.42 -3.60 -17.38
CA GLY A 113 0.03 -4.83 -16.72
C GLY A 113 0.14 -4.75 -15.19
N ALA A 114 -0.45 -3.76 -14.52
CA ALA A 114 -0.62 -3.81 -13.07
C ALA A 114 -1.59 -4.95 -12.68
N ASP A 115 -1.42 -5.49 -11.48
CA ASP A 115 -2.17 -6.65 -11.00
C ASP A 115 -3.20 -6.29 -9.91
N MET A 116 -3.06 -5.14 -9.26
CA MET A 116 -3.93 -4.72 -8.17
C MET A 116 -3.93 -3.20 -8.00
N VAL A 117 -4.93 -2.69 -7.28
CA VAL A 117 -5.08 -1.26 -6.97
C VAL A 117 -4.82 -1.01 -5.49
N ASN A 118 -4.03 0.03 -5.18
CA ASN A 118 -3.86 0.58 -3.84
C ASN A 118 -4.54 1.97 -3.80
N ASP A 119 -5.75 2.02 -3.24
CA ASP A 119 -6.51 3.27 -3.16
C ASP A 119 -6.42 3.88 -1.75
N ILE A 120 -5.59 4.90 -1.61
CA ILE A 120 -5.39 5.63 -0.36
C ILE A 120 -6.64 6.33 0.16
N SER A 121 -7.64 6.52 -0.71
CA SER A 121 -8.91 7.13 -0.32
C SER A 121 -9.92 6.11 0.23
N GLY A 122 -9.64 4.81 0.06
CA GLY A 122 -10.55 3.75 0.43
C GLY A 122 -11.87 3.82 -0.35
N LEU A 123 -11.82 4.04 -1.66
CA LEU A 123 -12.96 4.14 -2.58
C LEU A 123 -13.85 5.39 -2.37
N THR A 124 -13.30 6.47 -1.79
CA THR A 124 -14.11 7.67 -1.48
C THR A 124 -13.90 8.84 -2.44
N PHE A 125 -12.72 8.96 -3.09
CA PHE A 125 -12.42 10.14 -3.92
C PHE A 125 -12.91 9.99 -5.37
N ASP A 126 -12.98 8.77 -5.90
CA ASP A 126 -13.52 8.49 -7.24
C ASP A 126 -14.57 7.39 -7.16
N HIS A 127 -15.82 7.74 -7.43
CA HIS A 127 -16.96 6.81 -7.36
C HIS A 127 -16.91 5.67 -8.38
N ASN A 128 -16.11 5.80 -9.44
CA ASN A 128 -15.93 4.77 -10.46
C ASN A 128 -14.92 3.69 -10.05
N MET A 129 -14.09 3.94 -9.02
CA MET A 129 -13.02 3.02 -8.63
C MET A 129 -13.57 1.64 -8.25
N ALA A 130 -14.63 1.58 -7.44
CA ALA A 130 -15.19 0.31 -7.01
C ALA A 130 -15.73 -0.53 -8.18
N SER A 131 -16.41 0.11 -9.15
CA SER A 131 -16.93 -0.55 -10.35
C SER A 131 -15.80 -1.07 -11.25
N LEU A 132 -14.75 -0.27 -11.45
CA LEU A 132 -13.56 -0.66 -12.21
C LEU A 132 -12.88 -1.89 -11.60
N VAL A 133 -12.63 -1.87 -10.29
CA VAL A 133 -11.98 -2.99 -9.58
C VAL A 133 -12.81 -4.27 -9.70
N ALA A 134 -14.14 -4.16 -9.57
CA ALA A 134 -15.06 -5.29 -9.73
C ALA A 134 -15.03 -5.86 -11.16
N GLU A 135 -15.11 -5.00 -12.19
CA GLU A 135 -15.06 -5.37 -13.60
C GLU A 135 -13.75 -6.08 -13.96
N ARG A 136 -12.62 -5.55 -13.47
CA ARG A 136 -11.29 -6.11 -13.70
C ARG A 136 -11.00 -7.35 -12.84
N ASN A 137 -11.82 -7.60 -11.82
CA ASN A 137 -11.66 -8.71 -10.85
C ASN A 137 -10.24 -8.77 -10.25
N VAL A 138 -9.71 -7.62 -9.83
CA VAL A 138 -8.37 -7.48 -9.25
C VAL A 138 -8.44 -7.16 -7.75
N PRO A 139 -7.40 -7.48 -6.96
CA PRO A 139 -7.31 -7.07 -5.57
C PRO A 139 -7.28 -5.53 -5.42
N VAL A 140 -7.88 -5.06 -4.33
CA VAL A 140 -7.86 -3.64 -3.93
C VAL A 140 -7.46 -3.48 -2.48
N ILE A 141 -6.55 -2.54 -2.22
CA ILE A 141 -6.23 -2.07 -0.88
C ILE A 141 -7.13 -0.88 -0.59
N ILE A 142 -7.95 -1.01 0.44
CA ILE A 142 -8.85 0.02 0.96
C ILE A 142 -8.17 0.65 2.17
N MET A 143 -7.63 1.87 2.00
CA MET A 143 -6.93 2.55 3.09
C MET A 143 -7.83 3.57 3.80
N HIS A 144 -7.73 3.61 5.14
CA HIS A 144 -8.37 4.63 5.95
C HIS A 144 -7.54 5.92 5.96
N ILE A 145 -8.14 7.02 5.53
CA ILE A 145 -7.60 8.37 5.65
C ILE A 145 -8.65 9.29 6.31
N LYS A 146 -8.22 10.24 7.16
CA LYS A 146 -9.07 11.32 7.65
C LYS A 146 -8.65 12.64 7.02
N GLY A 147 -9.53 13.22 6.17
CA GLY A 147 -9.19 14.37 5.32
C GLY A 147 -8.58 13.96 3.97
N LYS A 148 -7.84 14.85 3.36
CA LYS A 148 -7.12 14.63 2.10
C LYS A 148 -5.61 14.77 2.33
N PRO A 149 -4.72 14.20 1.49
CA PRO A 149 -3.26 14.33 1.67
C PRO A 149 -2.81 15.77 1.89
N ARG A 150 -3.44 16.74 1.21
CA ARG A 150 -3.13 18.16 1.32
C ARG A 150 -3.33 18.74 2.73
N ASP A 151 -4.34 18.25 3.47
CA ASP A 151 -4.78 18.86 4.74
C ASP A 151 -5.01 17.85 5.88
N MET A 152 -4.79 16.57 5.65
CA MET A 152 -5.05 15.48 6.60
C MET A 152 -4.33 15.65 7.96
N GLN A 153 -3.23 16.39 8.02
CA GLN A 153 -2.50 16.64 9.26
C GLN A 153 -2.94 17.92 9.99
N LYS A 154 -3.95 18.63 9.45
CA LYS A 154 -4.51 19.80 10.13
C LYS A 154 -5.46 19.37 11.23
N ASN A 155 -4.90 19.12 12.41
CA ASN A 155 -5.64 18.80 13.64
C ASN A 155 -6.59 17.57 13.50
N PRO A 156 -6.12 16.39 13.08
CA PRO A 156 -6.94 15.20 13.07
C PRO A 156 -7.39 14.86 14.48
N ASN A 157 -8.68 14.58 14.67
CA ASN A 157 -9.24 14.23 15.98
C ASN A 157 -10.11 12.99 15.85
N TYR A 158 -10.04 12.11 16.86
CA TYR A 158 -10.83 10.90 17.01
C TYR A 158 -11.39 10.84 18.43
N ASP A 159 -12.65 10.50 18.57
CA ASP A 159 -13.25 10.18 19.87
C ASP A 159 -12.85 8.76 20.28
N ASN A 160 -12.88 7.83 19.30
CA ASN A 160 -12.38 6.47 19.45
C ASN A 160 -11.77 6.00 18.14
N LEU A 161 -10.44 6.06 18.07
CA LEU A 161 -9.68 5.83 16.85
C LEU A 161 -9.99 4.49 16.19
N ILE A 162 -9.86 3.39 16.92
CA ILE A 162 -10.02 2.04 16.35
C ILE A 162 -11.47 1.79 15.93
N LYS A 163 -12.43 2.25 16.72
CA LYS A 163 -13.85 2.13 16.39
C LYS A 163 -14.18 2.92 15.10
N GLU A 164 -13.69 4.15 14.97
CA GLU A 164 -13.94 4.97 13.79
C GLU A 164 -13.31 4.35 12.53
N ILE A 165 -12.09 3.81 12.63
CA ILE A 165 -11.44 3.07 11.54
C ILE A 165 -12.26 1.83 11.14
N LYS A 166 -12.76 1.06 12.11
CA LYS A 166 -13.58 -0.12 11.83
C LYS A 166 -14.90 0.24 11.15
N VAL A 167 -15.58 1.27 11.64
CA VAL A 167 -16.83 1.77 11.02
C VAL A 167 -16.57 2.23 9.58
N PHE A 168 -15.46 2.94 9.33
CA PHE A 168 -15.07 3.29 7.96
C PHE A 168 -14.91 2.04 7.09
N PHE A 169 -14.19 1.03 7.56
CA PHE A 169 -14.01 -0.21 6.80
C PHE A 169 -15.32 -0.95 6.56
N GLU A 170 -16.21 -1.04 7.54
CA GLU A 170 -17.53 -1.65 7.37
C GLU A 170 -18.31 -1.00 6.22
N VAL A 171 -18.29 0.34 6.16
CA VAL A 171 -18.95 1.10 5.08
C VAL A 171 -18.28 0.84 3.73
N GLN A 172 -16.93 0.90 3.66
CA GLN A 172 -16.22 0.73 2.40
C GLN A 172 -16.28 -0.72 1.88
N ILE A 173 -16.24 -1.70 2.76
CA ILE A 173 -16.45 -3.11 2.41
C ILE A 173 -17.86 -3.32 1.85
N ALA A 174 -18.88 -2.69 2.45
CA ALA A 174 -20.25 -2.77 1.93
C ALA A 174 -20.38 -2.13 0.54
N ILE A 175 -19.68 -1.02 0.28
CA ILE A 175 -19.61 -0.38 -1.05
C ILE A 175 -18.91 -1.31 -2.04
N ALA A 176 -17.75 -1.84 -1.69
CA ALA A 176 -16.98 -2.77 -2.51
C ALA A 176 -17.81 -4.01 -2.92
N LYS A 177 -18.47 -4.64 -1.95
CA LYS A 177 -19.32 -5.81 -2.21
C LYS A 177 -20.52 -5.48 -3.10
N ARG A 178 -21.17 -4.33 -2.90
CA ARG A 178 -22.27 -3.89 -3.77
C ARG A 178 -21.84 -3.63 -5.19
N ALA A 179 -20.60 -3.17 -5.40
CA ALA A 179 -20.03 -3.02 -6.73
C ALA A 179 -19.65 -4.36 -7.39
N GLY A 180 -19.65 -5.49 -6.64
CA GLY A 180 -19.32 -6.81 -7.14
C GLY A 180 -17.88 -7.25 -6.86
N ILE A 181 -17.13 -6.54 -6.02
CA ILE A 181 -15.76 -6.95 -5.64
C ILE A 181 -15.84 -8.20 -4.76
N ASP A 182 -15.12 -9.26 -5.16
CA ASP A 182 -14.99 -10.48 -4.36
C ASP A 182 -14.34 -10.16 -3.00
N SER A 183 -14.86 -10.72 -1.93
CA SER A 183 -14.30 -10.54 -0.58
C SER A 183 -12.84 -10.98 -0.48
N GLY A 184 -12.40 -11.96 -1.27
CA GLY A 184 -11.01 -12.40 -1.37
C GLY A 184 -10.08 -11.39 -2.06
N ASN A 185 -10.63 -10.37 -2.71
CA ASN A 185 -9.88 -9.29 -3.36
C ASN A 185 -9.77 -8.02 -2.50
N ILE A 186 -10.30 -8.00 -1.28
CA ILE A 186 -10.26 -6.84 -0.39
C ILE A 186 -9.11 -6.98 0.60
N ILE A 187 -8.30 -5.93 0.71
CA ILE A 187 -7.21 -5.77 1.68
C ILE A 187 -7.45 -4.46 2.43
N LEU A 188 -7.28 -4.44 3.75
CA LEU A 188 -7.49 -3.26 4.58
C LEU A 188 -6.16 -2.63 4.99
N ASP A 189 -6.04 -1.31 4.92
CA ASP A 189 -4.89 -0.55 5.44
C ASP A 189 -5.39 0.52 6.43
N PRO A 190 -5.05 0.47 7.72
CA PRO A 190 -5.48 1.47 8.71
C PRO A 190 -4.89 2.87 8.48
N GLY A 191 -3.96 3.03 7.54
CA GLY A 191 -3.43 4.32 7.12
C GLY A 191 -2.54 4.98 8.16
N ILE A 192 -1.46 4.31 8.59
CA ILE A 192 -0.43 4.91 9.45
C ILE A 192 0.05 6.24 8.84
N GLY A 193 -0.01 7.34 9.62
CA GLY A 193 0.42 8.68 9.18
C GLY A 193 -0.57 9.43 8.29
N PHE A 194 -1.73 8.86 7.96
CA PHE A 194 -2.75 9.52 7.13
C PHE A 194 -3.89 10.06 8.00
N GLY A 195 -3.80 11.37 8.35
CA GLY A 195 -4.76 12.00 9.25
C GLY A 195 -4.72 11.37 10.65
N LYS A 196 -3.53 11.17 11.19
CA LYS A 196 -3.26 10.55 12.49
C LYS A 196 -2.32 11.42 13.30
N ARG A 197 -2.59 11.60 14.60
CA ARG A 197 -1.67 12.20 15.56
C ARG A 197 -0.52 11.24 15.85
N LEU A 198 0.49 11.68 16.56
CA LEU A 198 1.63 10.85 16.93
C LEU A 198 1.18 9.55 17.63
N GLU A 199 0.42 9.68 18.68
CA GLU A 199 -0.04 8.56 19.51
C GLU A 199 -1.01 7.61 18.76
N ASP A 200 -1.82 8.14 17.85
CA ASP A 200 -2.74 7.35 17.03
C ASP A 200 -2.02 6.27 16.22
N ASN A 201 -0.79 6.55 15.76
CA ASN A 201 0.00 5.57 15.00
C ASN A 201 0.46 4.39 15.87
N PHE A 202 0.85 4.65 17.10
CA PHE A 202 1.20 3.61 18.07
C PHE A 202 -0.03 2.80 18.49
N GLU A 203 -1.16 3.46 18.71
CA GLU A 203 -2.42 2.81 19.06
C GLU A 203 -2.87 1.86 17.94
N ILE A 204 -2.82 2.28 16.67
CA ILE A 204 -3.15 1.41 15.53
C ILE A 204 -2.29 0.15 15.53
N ILE A 205 -0.96 0.27 15.72
CA ILE A 205 -0.06 -0.88 15.71
C ILE A 205 -0.36 -1.81 16.90
N ARG A 206 -0.59 -1.25 18.08
CA ARG A 206 -0.91 -2.01 19.31
C ARG A 206 -2.23 -2.76 19.19
N GLU A 207 -3.25 -2.10 18.65
CA GLU A 207 -4.62 -2.62 18.57
C GLU A 207 -4.96 -3.24 17.20
N LEU A 208 -3.96 -3.50 16.35
CA LEU A 208 -4.16 -3.98 14.98
C LEU A 208 -4.96 -5.28 14.92
N GLY A 209 -4.86 -6.10 15.97
CA GLY A 209 -5.65 -7.32 16.14
C GLY A 209 -7.16 -7.08 16.03
N GLN A 210 -7.67 -5.95 16.50
CA GLN A 210 -9.09 -5.61 16.37
C GLN A 210 -9.53 -5.35 14.93
N ILE A 211 -8.59 -4.90 14.07
CA ILE A 211 -8.86 -4.72 12.63
C ILE A 211 -8.72 -6.06 11.91
N SER A 212 -7.73 -6.87 12.26
CA SER A 212 -7.51 -8.19 11.64
C SER A 212 -8.68 -9.15 11.88
N THR A 213 -9.42 -9.01 12.99
CA THR A 213 -10.63 -9.80 13.27
C THR A 213 -11.81 -9.49 12.35
N MET A 214 -11.73 -8.46 11.49
CA MET A 214 -12.76 -8.20 10.46
C MET A 214 -12.76 -9.23 9.33
N GLY A 215 -11.77 -10.15 9.29
CA GLY A 215 -11.73 -11.27 8.34
C GLY A 215 -11.09 -10.93 6.99
N TYR A 216 -10.40 -9.81 6.89
CA TYR A 216 -9.66 -9.37 5.70
C TYR A 216 -8.16 -9.28 5.99
N PRO A 217 -7.27 -9.55 5.01
CA PRO A 217 -5.86 -9.28 5.16
C PRO A 217 -5.60 -7.81 5.50
N VAL A 218 -4.70 -7.55 6.46
CA VAL A 218 -4.34 -6.18 6.85
C VAL A 218 -2.95 -5.85 6.32
N LEU A 219 -2.86 -4.73 5.61
CA LEU A 219 -1.62 -4.10 5.20
C LEU A 219 -1.19 -3.06 6.25
N LEU A 220 0.10 -3.03 6.57
CA LEU A 220 0.69 -2.03 7.46
C LEU A 220 1.88 -1.35 6.80
N GLY A 221 1.84 -0.02 6.67
CA GLY A 221 2.89 0.79 6.05
C GLY A 221 3.55 1.78 7.02
N PRO A 222 4.37 1.37 7.99
CA PRO A 222 4.98 2.26 8.97
C PRO A 222 6.32 2.85 8.53
N SER A 223 6.88 2.37 7.40
CA SER A 223 8.27 2.59 7.02
C SER A 223 8.67 4.06 6.91
N ARG A 224 9.67 4.44 7.69
CA ARG A 224 10.31 5.77 7.75
C ARG A 224 9.33 6.92 8.03
N LYS A 225 8.11 6.64 8.52
CA LYS A 225 7.09 7.66 8.75
C LYS A 225 7.44 8.59 9.91
N SER A 226 6.78 9.76 9.92
CA SER A 226 7.07 10.86 10.84
C SER A 226 6.93 10.50 12.31
N PHE A 227 6.01 9.59 12.66
CA PHE A 227 5.84 9.15 14.06
C PHE A 227 7.12 8.54 14.63
N ILE A 228 7.91 7.80 13.82
CA ILE A 228 9.20 7.25 14.23
C ILE A 228 10.21 8.40 14.44
N GLY A 229 10.30 9.30 13.47
CA GLY A 229 11.23 10.42 13.55
C GLY A 229 10.94 11.37 14.70
N LEU A 230 9.65 11.66 14.98
CA LEU A 230 9.24 12.51 16.08
C LEU A 230 9.52 11.86 17.46
N THR A 231 9.45 10.53 17.55
CA THR A 231 9.70 9.81 18.80
C THR A 231 11.19 9.67 19.11
N LEU A 232 12.00 9.45 18.07
CA LEU A 232 13.43 9.18 18.24
C LEU A 232 14.30 10.43 17.98
N ASP A 233 13.69 11.54 17.55
CA ASP A 233 14.38 12.76 17.10
C ASP A 233 15.39 12.48 15.98
N LEU A 234 14.93 11.71 14.94
CA LEU A 234 15.78 11.23 13.86
C LEU A 234 15.32 11.71 12.46
N PRO A 235 16.26 12.01 11.55
CA PRO A 235 15.97 12.28 10.14
C PRO A 235 15.47 11.00 9.45
N ILE A 236 14.92 11.15 8.23
CA ILE A 236 14.25 10.04 7.51
C ILE A 236 15.18 8.84 7.26
N GLU A 237 16.44 9.11 6.98
CA GLU A 237 17.46 8.12 6.65
C GLU A 237 17.79 7.18 7.82
N GLU A 238 17.61 7.67 9.06
CA GLU A 238 17.98 6.97 10.29
C GLU A 238 16.79 6.31 11.00
N ARG A 239 15.65 6.10 10.32
CA ARG A 239 14.43 5.53 10.91
C ARG A 239 14.27 4.03 10.68
N MET A 240 15.34 3.32 10.32
CA MET A 240 15.25 1.90 9.99
C MET A 240 14.86 1.05 11.21
N GLU A 241 15.51 1.22 12.34
CA GLU A 241 15.26 0.45 13.57
C GLU A 241 13.82 0.61 14.03
N GLY A 242 13.33 1.86 14.08
CA GLY A 242 11.93 2.15 14.41
C GLY A 242 10.95 1.55 13.41
N THR A 243 11.31 1.51 12.12
CA THR A 243 10.54 0.82 11.08
C THR A 243 10.45 -0.67 11.36
N LEU A 244 11.59 -1.34 11.61
CA LEU A 244 11.64 -2.78 11.85
C LEU A 244 10.90 -3.18 13.13
N ALA A 245 11.05 -2.39 14.20
CA ALA A 245 10.29 -2.58 15.44
C ALA A 245 8.77 -2.47 15.21
N SER A 246 8.33 -1.44 14.47
CA SER A 246 6.92 -1.23 14.13
C SER A 246 6.35 -2.37 13.26
N ILE A 247 7.14 -2.88 12.31
CA ILE A 247 6.77 -4.03 11.47
C ILE A 247 6.63 -5.28 12.31
N THR A 248 7.62 -5.58 13.17
CA THR A 248 7.59 -6.76 14.04
C THR A 248 6.34 -6.75 14.92
N ALA A 249 6.08 -5.64 15.63
CA ALA A 249 4.88 -5.48 16.44
C ALA A 249 3.60 -5.63 15.61
N GLY A 250 3.55 -5.00 14.44
CA GLY A 250 2.39 -5.08 13.55
C GLY A 250 2.10 -6.49 13.04
N VAL A 251 3.13 -7.28 12.69
CA VAL A 251 2.98 -8.67 12.25
C VAL A 251 2.51 -9.57 13.38
N ILE A 252 3.07 -9.41 14.57
CA ILE A 252 2.59 -10.13 15.78
C ILE A 252 1.11 -9.80 16.05
N ASN A 253 0.69 -8.56 15.83
CA ASN A 253 -0.68 -8.08 16.02
C ASN A 253 -1.60 -8.29 14.81
N GLY A 254 -1.19 -9.06 13.78
CA GLY A 254 -2.07 -9.53 12.72
C GLY A 254 -1.88 -8.90 11.33
N ALA A 255 -0.88 -8.04 11.11
CA ALA A 255 -0.53 -7.61 9.76
C ALA A 255 -0.11 -8.81 8.89
N ARG A 256 -0.64 -8.89 7.67
CA ARG A 256 -0.30 -9.93 6.68
C ARG A 256 0.53 -9.38 5.54
N ILE A 257 0.52 -8.08 5.34
CA ILE A 257 1.22 -7.38 4.29
C ILE A 257 1.94 -6.21 4.93
N VAL A 258 3.21 -5.97 4.55
CA VAL A 258 3.96 -4.80 4.99
C VAL A 258 4.43 -3.98 3.80
N ARG A 259 4.28 -2.66 3.91
CA ARG A 259 4.72 -1.69 2.90
C ARG A 259 5.96 -0.96 3.40
N VAL A 260 7.11 -1.16 2.74
CA VAL A 260 8.42 -0.71 3.25
C VAL A 260 9.37 -0.22 2.15
N HIS A 261 10.38 0.56 2.55
CA HIS A 261 11.47 1.02 1.69
C HIS A 261 12.68 0.08 1.73
N ASP A 262 13.02 -0.46 2.92
CA ASP A 262 14.24 -1.23 3.19
C ASP A 262 13.96 -2.75 3.11
N ILE A 263 13.97 -3.29 1.89
CA ILE A 263 13.54 -4.65 1.57
C ILE A 263 14.36 -5.70 2.28
N ARG A 264 15.67 -5.65 2.10
CA ARG A 264 16.57 -6.66 2.65
C ARG A 264 16.49 -6.74 4.17
N ALA A 265 16.49 -5.58 4.85
CA ALA A 265 16.39 -5.52 6.31
C ALA A 265 15.04 -6.05 6.78
N THR A 266 13.95 -5.60 6.15
CA THR A 266 12.59 -6.06 6.47
C THR A 266 12.43 -7.56 6.27
N ARG A 267 12.92 -8.13 5.16
CA ARG A 267 12.84 -9.56 4.90
C ARG A 267 13.51 -10.39 5.99
N ARG A 268 14.72 -9.97 6.40
CA ARG A 268 15.46 -10.65 7.49
C ARG A 268 14.69 -10.56 8.81
N THR A 269 14.16 -9.39 9.13
CA THR A 269 13.34 -9.18 10.33
C THR A 269 12.10 -10.07 10.31
N LEU A 270 11.35 -10.09 9.20
CA LEU A 270 10.15 -10.91 9.08
C LEU A 270 10.46 -12.41 9.22
N THR A 271 11.55 -12.90 8.61
CA THR A 271 11.97 -14.30 8.77
C THR A 271 12.17 -14.68 10.24
N ILE A 272 12.81 -13.80 11.03
CA ILE A 272 12.98 -14.05 12.47
C ILE A 272 11.66 -13.92 13.22
N THR A 273 10.84 -12.91 12.91
CA THR A 273 9.53 -12.72 13.53
C THR A 273 8.62 -13.95 13.29
N GLU A 274 8.56 -14.46 12.07
CA GLU A 274 7.80 -15.66 11.71
C GLU A 274 8.24 -16.89 12.53
N LYS A 275 9.55 -17.08 12.67
CA LYS A 275 10.10 -18.19 13.51
C LYS A 275 9.74 -18.02 14.98
N ILE A 276 9.81 -16.80 15.52
CA ILE A 276 9.38 -16.51 16.92
C ILE A 276 7.89 -16.84 17.10
N MET A 277 7.06 -16.56 16.08
CA MET A 277 5.62 -16.85 16.10
C MET A 277 5.27 -18.31 15.84
N GLY A 278 6.26 -19.20 15.56
CA GLY A 278 6.03 -20.60 15.22
C GLY A 278 5.41 -20.81 13.82
N ILE A 279 5.56 -19.85 12.93
CA ILE A 279 5.11 -19.94 11.54
C ILE A 279 6.29 -20.45 10.70
N ASN A 280 6.09 -21.56 10.00
CA ASN A 280 7.09 -22.24 9.16
C ASN A 280 7.05 -21.80 7.69
#